data_607688ee23ccdbeafc3615c0d861bfb0
#
_entry.id   607688ee23ccdbeafc3615c0d861bfb0
#
_cell.length_a   1.000
_cell.length_b   1.000
_cell.length_c   1.000
_cell.angle_alpha   90.00
_cell.angle_beta   90.00
_cell.angle_gamma   90.00
#
_symmetry.space_group_name_H-M   'P 1'
#
loop_
_entity.id
_entity.type
_entity.pdbx_description
1 polymer ?
#
loop_
_entity_poly.entity_id
_entity_poly.type
_entity_poly.pdbx_seq_one_letter_code
_entity_poly.pdbx_strand_id
1 'polypeptide(L)'
;MGGFGQDPIPGYDLPGQDTPALPLTPETALLRLLNGPAAGRAFPLTALRILIGRSDAKAAIHADIDLTDCEPGSSSKVSRRHAELQWAEETLRLIDLGSANGTWYNAERLAVPVGKPSSAPVSLALGDRLRFANLEFEVVTE
;
A
#
# COMPACT_ATOMS: atom_id res chain seq x y z
N MET A 1 -4.80 -30.85 25.86
CA MET A 1 -4.83 -30.97 25.70
C MET A 1 -5.20 -30.80 25.51
N GLY A 2 -4.71 -30.18 25.27
CA GLY A 2 -4.94 -29.96 24.88
C GLY A 2 -4.80 -29.64 24.71
N GLY A 3 -4.51 -29.29 24.58
CA GLY A 3 -4.40 -29.15 24.20
C GLY A 3 -4.09 -28.90 24.13
N PHE A 4 -4.03 -28.67 23.96
CA PHE A 4 -3.75 -28.62 23.66
C PHE A 4 -3.70 -28.54 23.34
N GLY A 5 -3.49 -28.20 23.30
CA GLY A 5 -3.35 -28.25 22.66
C GLY A 5 -3.14 -27.94 22.47
N GLN A 6 -3.10 -27.66 22.37
CA GLN A 6 -2.82 -27.48 22.06
C GLN A 6 -2.59 -27.30 21.86
N ASP A 7 -2.48 -27.00 21.83
CA ASP A 7 -2.06 -26.91 21.48
C ASP A 7 -1.63 -26.90 21.28
N PRO A 8 -1.48 -26.66 21.00
CA PRO A 8 -0.85 -26.73 20.73
C PRO A 8 -0.49 -26.68 20.87
N ILE A 9 -0.04 -26.49 20.44
CA ILE A 9 0.52 -26.71 20.73
C ILE A 9 0.64 -26.21 21.11
N PRO A 10 0.67 -26.02 21.26
CA PRO A 10 0.81 -25.59 21.44
C PRO A 10 1.22 -25.15 21.26
N GLY A 11 0.60 -24.80 21.47
CA GLY A 11 1.31 -24.39 20.93
C GLY A 11 2.55 -24.47 20.59
N TYR A 12 3.03 -25.34 20.16
CA TYR A 12 4.31 -25.23 19.54
C TYR A 12 4.23 -24.38 18.30
N ASP A 13 5.10 -23.36 18.23
CA ASP A 13 5.08 -22.42 17.13
C ASP A 13 6.29 -22.57 16.26
N LEU A 14 6.08 -22.42 14.96
CA LEU A 14 7.19 -22.40 14.03
C LEU A 14 7.86 -21.03 14.06
N PRO A 15 9.16 -20.99 13.73
CA PRO A 15 9.83 -19.69 13.63
C PRO A 15 9.08 -18.76 12.69
N GLY A 16 8.91 -17.53 13.13
CA GLY A 16 8.17 -16.53 12.37
C GLY A 16 6.68 -16.58 12.58
N GLN A 17 6.18 -17.64 13.21
CA GLN A 17 4.75 -17.76 13.48
C GLN A 17 4.42 -17.59 14.96
N ASP A 18 5.41 -17.73 15.79
CA ASP A 18 5.23 -17.55 17.23
C ASP A 18 5.27 -16.08 17.63
N THR A 19 5.55 -15.19 16.69
CA THR A 19 5.50 -13.76 16.92
C THR A 19 4.32 -13.19 16.16
N PRO A 20 3.26 -12.75 16.84
CA PRO A 20 2.11 -12.20 16.15
C PRO A 20 2.49 -10.95 15.39
N ALA A 21 1.88 -10.74 14.22
CA ALA A 21 2.03 -9.50 13.48
C ALA A 21 1.44 -8.34 14.28
N LEU A 22 2.05 -7.17 14.18
CA LEU A 22 1.49 -5.98 14.78
C LEU A 22 0.18 -5.62 14.11
N PRO A 23 -0.79 -5.09 14.84
CA PRO A 23 -2.02 -4.64 14.21
C PRO A 23 -1.76 -3.51 13.24
N LEU A 24 -2.58 -3.42 12.20
CA LEU A 24 -2.46 -2.40 11.18
C LEU A 24 -3.03 -1.08 11.71
N THR A 25 -2.14 -0.17 12.08
CA THR A 25 -2.50 1.14 12.62
C THR A 25 -1.63 2.20 11.96
N PRO A 26 -1.98 3.50 12.12
CA PRO A 26 -1.11 4.55 11.59
C PRO A 26 0.31 4.53 12.14
N GLU A 27 0.51 3.99 13.35
CA GLU A 27 1.84 3.91 13.96
C GLU A 27 2.66 2.72 13.48
N THR A 28 2.01 1.68 12.95
CA THR A 28 2.70 0.45 12.58
C THR A 28 2.69 0.18 11.08
N ALA A 29 1.80 0.82 10.32
CA ALA A 29 1.58 0.50 8.92
C ALA A 29 2.70 1.03 8.04
N LEU A 30 3.16 0.18 7.14
CA LEU A 30 4.16 0.52 6.13
C LEU A 30 3.70 0.00 4.79
N LEU A 31 4.07 0.69 3.74
CA LEU A 31 3.91 0.22 2.37
C LEU A 31 5.29 -0.14 1.86
N ARG A 32 5.54 -1.42 1.62
CA ARG A 32 6.86 -1.89 1.19
C ARG A 32 6.89 -2.12 -0.31
N LEU A 33 7.86 -1.51 -0.97
CA LEU A 33 8.06 -1.66 -2.41
C LEU A 33 8.72 -3.00 -2.69
N LEU A 34 8.15 -3.78 -3.63
CA LEU A 34 8.57 -5.14 -3.90
C LEU A 34 9.42 -5.28 -5.15
N ASN A 35 9.37 -4.32 -6.07
CA ASN A 35 10.12 -4.42 -7.32
C ASN A 35 10.73 -3.07 -7.68
N GLY A 36 11.45 -3.03 -8.81
CA GLY A 36 12.10 -1.83 -9.29
C GLY A 36 13.42 -1.57 -8.57
N PRO A 37 14.14 -0.49 -8.95
CA PRO A 37 15.48 -0.22 -8.41
C PRO A 37 15.47 0.14 -6.93
N ALA A 38 14.34 0.55 -6.38
CA ALA A 38 14.24 0.88 -4.95
C ALA A 38 13.54 -0.22 -4.14
N ALA A 39 13.46 -1.45 -4.67
CA ALA A 39 12.80 -2.56 -3.99
C ALA A 39 13.33 -2.72 -2.56
N GLY A 40 12.42 -2.96 -1.63
CA GLY A 40 12.75 -3.05 -0.21
C GLY A 40 12.48 -1.77 0.57
N ARG A 41 12.34 -0.63 -0.12
CA ARG A 41 12.01 0.61 0.57
C ARG A 41 10.62 0.50 1.20
N ALA A 42 10.49 1.02 2.41
CA ALA A 42 9.22 1.03 3.13
C ALA A 42 8.82 2.47 3.43
N PHE A 43 7.54 2.76 3.23
CA PHE A 43 6.99 4.10 3.44
C PHE A 43 6.01 4.06 4.60
N PRO A 44 6.25 4.85 5.67
CA PRO A 44 5.31 4.89 6.80
C PRO A 44 3.97 5.50 6.39
N LEU A 45 2.89 4.94 6.92
CA LEU A 45 1.53 5.38 6.59
C LEU A 45 0.91 6.09 7.78
N THR A 46 1.59 7.13 8.29
CA THR A 46 1.20 7.78 9.54
C THR A 46 0.15 8.89 9.36
N ALA A 47 0.10 9.51 8.18
CA ALA A 47 -0.83 10.62 7.95
C ALA A 47 -2.23 10.11 7.66
N LEU A 48 -3.24 10.92 7.99
CA LEU A 48 -4.62 10.55 7.74
C LEU A 48 -4.93 10.44 6.25
N ARG A 49 -4.26 11.24 5.42
CA ARG A 49 -4.38 11.19 3.96
C ARG A 49 -2.99 11.20 3.37
N ILE A 50 -2.73 10.28 2.47
CA ILE A 50 -1.40 10.07 1.90
C ILE A 50 -1.53 10.05 0.38
N LEU A 51 -0.96 11.05 -0.28
CA LEU A 51 -0.95 11.12 -1.73
C LEU A 51 0.22 10.30 -2.26
N ILE A 52 -0.08 9.35 -3.15
CA ILE A 52 0.92 8.52 -3.82
C ILE A 52 1.05 9.00 -5.26
N GLY A 53 2.27 9.27 -5.69
CA GLY A 53 2.48 9.71 -7.06
C GLY A 53 3.88 10.23 -7.30
N ARG A 54 3.99 11.23 -8.17
CA ARG A 54 5.27 11.87 -8.51
C ARG A 54 5.18 13.34 -8.19
N SER A 55 6.08 13.83 -7.34
CA SER A 55 6.12 15.24 -7.05
C SER A 55 6.50 16.04 -8.30
N ASP A 56 5.87 17.19 -8.48
CA ASP A 56 6.12 18.05 -9.62
C ASP A 56 6.04 19.49 -9.12
N ALA A 57 7.21 20.12 -8.97
CA ALA A 57 7.28 21.47 -8.42
C ALA A 57 6.60 22.49 -9.34
N LYS A 58 6.66 22.28 -10.67
CA LYS A 58 6.06 23.21 -11.62
C LYS A 58 4.54 23.21 -11.53
N ALA A 59 3.95 22.05 -11.24
CA ALA A 59 2.53 21.91 -11.08
C ALA A 59 2.08 22.06 -9.63
N ALA A 60 3.01 22.37 -8.73
CA ALA A 60 2.75 22.50 -7.29
C ALA A 60 2.17 21.22 -6.69
N ILE A 61 2.63 20.06 -7.16
CA ILE A 61 2.20 18.77 -6.65
C ILE A 61 3.30 18.22 -5.76
N HIS A 62 2.92 17.85 -4.53
CA HIS A 62 3.84 17.25 -3.57
C HIS A 62 3.24 15.92 -3.12
N ALA A 63 3.81 14.81 -3.61
CA ALA A 63 3.35 13.49 -3.22
C ALA A 63 3.96 13.11 -1.88
N ASP A 64 3.14 12.61 -0.98
CA ASP A 64 3.62 12.16 0.33
C ASP A 64 4.45 10.89 0.18
N ILE A 65 4.03 9.99 -0.70
CA ILE A 65 4.86 8.87 -1.14
C ILE A 65 5.25 9.20 -2.57
N ASP A 66 6.48 9.67 -2.73
CA ASP A 66 6.99 10.15 -4.02
C ASP A 66 7.73 9.01 -4.70
N LEU A 67 7.16 8.53 -5.81
CA LEU A 67 7.69 7.38 -6.53
C LEU A 67 8.57 7.78 -7.71
N THR A 68 8.99 9.04 -7.77
CA THR A 68 9.78 9.56 -8.89
C THR A 68 11.01 8.70 -9.17
N ASP A 69 11.74 8.32 -8.11
CA ASP A 69 12.99 7.59 -8.25
C ASP A 69 12.84 6.09 -8.10
N CYS A 70 11.59 5.60 -8.07
CA CYS A 70 11.33 4.18 -7.84
C CYS A 70 11.12 3.39 -9.13
N GLU A 71 10.87 4.08 -10.25
CA GLU A 71 10.60 3.43 -11.51
C GLU A 71 11.89 3.18 -12.28
N PRO A 72 11.99 2.02 -12.97
CA PRO A 72 13.17 1.76 -13.80
C PRO A 72 13.13 2.59 -15.09
N GLY A 73 14.30 2.96 -15.57
CA GLY A 73 14.41 3.68 -16.83
C GLY A 73 14.07 5.14 -16.69
N SER A 74 13.79 5.77 -17.85
CA SER A 74 13.53 7.20 -17.90
C SER A 74 12.07 7.54 -18.15
N SER A 75 11.22 6.56 -18.38
CA SER A 75 9.78 6.77 -18.65
C SER A 75 8.99 6.60 -17.37
N SER A 76 8.28 7.65 -16.99
CA SER A 76 7.41 7.60 -15.81
C SER A 76 6.05 7.07 -16.18
N LYS A 77 5.61 6.02 -15.50
CA LYS A 77 4.27 5.44 -15.66
C LYS A 77 3.35 5.80 -14.52
N VAL A 78 3.91 6.15 -13.38
CA VAL A 78 3.13 6.62 -12.23
C VAL A 78 2.65 8.03 -12.49
N SER A 79 1.36 8.29 -12.29
CA SER A 79 0.78 9.62 -12.44
C SER A 79 1.25 10.52 -11.30
N ARG A 80 1.24 11.84 -11.53
CA ARG A 80 1.61 12.79 -10.47
C ARG A 80 0.68 12.65 -9.27
N ARG A 81 -0.63 12.58 -9.50
CA ARG A 81 -1.63 12.26 -8.48
C ARG A 81 -2.20 10.90 -8.83
N HIS A 82 -1.56 9.84 -8.38
CA HIS A 82 -1.89 8.49 -8.81
C HIS A 82 -2.97 7.85 -7.96
N ALA A 83 -2.77 7.86 -6.65
CA ALA A 83 -3.67 7.20 -5.72
C ALA A 83 -3.59 7.90 -4.37
N GLU A 84 -4.54 7.59 -3.50
CA GLU A 84 -4.54 8.13 -2.16
C GLU A 84 -4.86 7.03 -1.17
N LEU A 85 -4.11 7.00 -0.07
CA LEU A 85 -4.44 6.18 1.08
C LEU A 85 -5.09 7.08 2.13
N GLN A 86 -6.11 6.56 2.79
CA GLN A 86 -6.84 7.30 3.80
C GLN A 86 -7.08 6.41 5.00
N TRP A 87 -6.83 6.94 6.18
CA TRP A 87 -7.27 6.33 7.42
C TRP A 87 -8.65 6.85 7.75
N ALA A 88 -9.62 5.94 7.77
CA ALA A 88 -10.99 6.26 8.17
C ALA A 88 -11.24 5.47 9.44
N GLU A 89 -11.15 6.17 10.57
CA GLU A 89 -11.15 5.54 11.89
C GLU A 89 -9.96 4.58 11.97
N GLU A 90 -10.20 3.28 12.08
CA GLU A 90 -9.09 2.33 12.16
C GLU A 90 -8.90 1.53 10.88
N THR A 91 -9.50 2.00 9.79
CA THR A 91 -9.47 1.31 8.52
C THR A 91 -8.63 2.10 7.52
N LEU A 92 -7.67 1.41 6.88
CA LEU A 92 -6.88 2.00 5.80
C LEU A 92 -7.60 1.75 4.48
N ARG A 93 -7.80 2.81 3.70
CA ARG A 93 -8.53 2.73 2.44
C ARG A 93 -7.66 3.22 1.30
N LEU A 94 -7.86 2.62 0.13
CA LEU A 94 -7.14 2.95 -1.10
C LEU A 94 -8.11 3.47 -2.13
N ILE A 95 -7.73 4.57 -2.79
CA ILE A 95 -8.52 5.19 -3.85
C ILE A 95 -7.60 5.48 -5.03
N ASP A 96 -8.01 5.09 -6.24
CA ASP A 96 -7.32 5.53 -7.46
C ASP A 96 -7.84 6.91 -7.85
N LEU A 97 -6.94 7.83 -8.15
CA LEU A 97 -7.30 9.22 -8.45
C LEU A 97 -7.41 9.48 -9.95
N GLY A 98 -7.79 8.46 -10.72
CA GLY A 98 -7.89 8.59 -12.17
C GLY A 98 -6.54 8.43 -12.85
N SER A 99 -5.70 7.54 -12.33
CA SER A 99 -4.35 7.35 -12.84
C SER A 99 -4.37 6.88 -14.29
N ALA A 100 -3.36 7.29 -15.06
CA ALA A 100 -3.27 6.93 -16.47
C ALA A 100 -2.98 5.45 -16.67
N ASN A 101 -2.16 4.87 -15.79
CA ASN A 101 -1.70 3.49 -15.96
C ASN A 101 -2.23 2.53 -14.91
N GLY A 102 -3.12 2.97 -14.04
CA GLY A 102 -3.92 2.09 -13.19
C GLY A 102 -3.36 1.83 -11.81
N THR A 103 -4.26 1.45 -10.93
CA THR A 103 -4.00 0.99 -9.57
C THR A 103 -4.66 -0.37 -9.40
N TRP A 104 -3.92 -1.33 -8.83
CA TRP A 104 -4.45 -2.68 -8.60
C TRP A 104 -4.44 -2.99 -7.12
N TYR A 105 -5.46 -3.70 -6.71
CA TYR A 105 -5.64 -4.20 -5.35
C TYR A 105 -5.74 -5.72 -5.46
N ASN A 106 -4.75 -6.44 -4.97
CA ASN A 106 -4.70 -7.91 -5.02
C ASN A 106 -5.05 -8.43 -6.42
N ALA A 107 -4.34 -7.92 -7.45
CA ALA A 107 -4.48 -8.31 -8.85
C ALA A 107 -5.75 -7.82 -9.53
N GLU A 108 -6.58 -7.04 -8.83
CA GLU A 108 -7.80 -6.49 -9.43
C GLU A 108 -7.63 -4.99 -9.66
N ARG A 109 -7.81 -4.54 -10.88
CA ARG A 109 -7.68 -3.12 -11.21
C ARG A 109 -8.86 -2.35 -10.65
N LEU A 110 -8.58 -1.25 -9.98
CA LEU A 110 -9.65 -0.38 -9.48
C LEU A 110 -10.24 0.41 -10.64
N ALA A 111 -11.56 0.35 -10.77
CA ALA A 111 -12.26 1.03 -11.84
C ALA A 111 -12.65 2.44 -11.39
N VAL A 112 -12.41 3.44 -12.26
CA VAL A 112 -12.89 4.80 -12.03
C VAL A 112 -14.16 4.94 -12.87
N PRO A 113 -15.33 5.11 -12.24
CA PRO A 113 -16.58 5.22 -13.00
C PRO A 113 -16.58 6.44 -13.92
N VAL A 114 -17.28 6.32 -15.04
CA VAL A 114 -17.37 7.40 -16.00
C VAL A 114 -17.94 8.64 -15.32
N GLY A 115 -17.27 9.77 -15.53
CA GLY A 115 -17.69 11.04 -14.96
C GLY A 115 -17.29 11.26 -13.51
N LYS A 116 -16.54 10.33 -12.92
CA LYS A 116 -16.05 10.48 -11.55
C LYS A 116 -14.55 10.76 -11.56
N PRO A 117 -14.05 11.50 -10.57
CA PRO A 117 -12.61 11.80 -10.50
C PRO A 117 -11.79 10.68 -9.89
N SER A 118 -12.42 9.71 -9.24
CA SER A 118 -11.70 8.67 -8.52
C SER A 118 -12.51 7.40 -8.45
N SER A 119 -11.84 6.31 -8.09
CA SER A 119 -12.49 5.04 -7.84
C SER A 119 -13.22 5.08 -6.51
N ALA A 120 -14.08 4.10 -6.27
CA ALA A 120 -14.62 3.86 -4.94
C ALA A 120 -13.48 3.41 -4.03
N PRO A 121 -13.53 3.75 -2.72
CA PRO A 121 -12.48 3.30 -1.81
C PRO A 121 -12.58 1.80 -1.53
N VAL A 122 -11.41 1.15 -1.38
CA VAL A 122 -11.34 -0.24 -0.94
C VAL A 122 -10.59 -0.31 0.38
N SER A 123 -11.06 -1.15 1.28
CA SER A 123 -10.42 -1.34 2.58
C SER A 123 -9.24 -2.30 2.45
N LEU A 124 -8.13 -1.94 3.07
CA LEU A 124 -6.91 -2.72 3.01
C LEU A 124 -6.70 -3.49 4.30
N ALA A 125 -6.02 -4.61 4.17
CA ALA A 125 -5.64 -5.47 5.29
C ALA A 125 -4.16 -5.78 5.20
N LEU A 126 -3.59 -6.23 6.31
CA LEU A 126 -2.21 -6.65 6.37
C LEU A 126 -1.95 -7.75 5.33
N GLY A 127 -0.89 -7.60 4.56
CA GLY A 127 -0.51 -8.56 3.52
C GLY A 127 -1.11 -8.29 2.16
N ASP A 128 -2.00 -7.30 2.04
CA ASP A 128 -2.57 -6.98 0.73
C ASP A 128 -1.48 -6.48 -0.22
N ARG A 129 -1.63 -6.83 -1.48
CA ARG A 129 -0.72 -6.41 -2.55
C ARG A 129 -1.36 -5.29 -3.34
N LEU A 130 -0.59 -4.24 -3.56
CA LEU A 130 -1.02 -3.09 -4.34
C LEU A 130 -0.08 -2.92 -5.51
N ARG A 131 -0.58 -2.33 -6.60
CA ARG A 131 0.28 -1.97 -7.72
C ARG A 131 -0.13 -0.61 -8.24
N PHE A 132 0.84 0.27 -8.41
CA PHE A 132 0.65 1.58 -9.02
C PHE A 132 1.46 1.58 -10.31
N ALA A 133 0.78 1.57 -11.45
CA ALA A 133 1.42 1.35 -12.75
C ALA A 133 2.17 0.01 -12.72
N ASN A 134 3.50 0.02 -12.73
CA ASN A 134 4.30 -1.20 -12.71
C ASN A 134 4.99 -1.45 -11.37
N LEU A 135 4.75 -0.60 -10.37
CA LEU A 135 5.40 -0.73 -9.06
C LEU A 135 4.49 -1.49 -8.11
N GLU A 136 5.01 -2.56 -7.53
CA GLU A 136 4.26 -3.47 -6.67
C GLU A 136 4.65 -3.25 -5.21
N PHE A 137 3.65 -3.30 -4.35
CA PHE A 137 3.81 -3.04 -2.93
C PHE A 137 3.07 -4.07 -2.11
N GLU A 138 3.45 -4.14 -0.84
CA GLU A 138 2.74 -4.95 0.14
C GLU A 138 2.46 -4.11 1.38
N VAL A 139 1.27 -4.27 1.94
CA VAL A 139 0.88 -3.64 3.21
C VAL A 139 1.46 -4.47 4.34
N VAL A 140 2.37 -3.89 5.10
CA VAL A 140 3.05 -4.60 6.19
C VAL A 140 3.00 -3.75 7.46
N THR A 141 3.41 -4.33 8.58
CA THR A 141 3.51 -3.62 9.86
C THR A 141 4.88 -3.84 10.46
N GLU A 142 5.30 -2.83 11.19
CA GLU A 142 6.60 -2.91 11.85
C GLU A 142 6.64 -2.05 13.11
#